data_3b0b19f8576b74d5d5fa373d29e69b91
#
_entry.id   3b0b19f8576b74d5d5fa373d29e69b91
#
_cell.length_a   1.000
_cell.length_b   1.000
_cell.length_c   1.000
_cell.angle_alpha   90.00
_cell.angle_beta   90.00
_cell.angle_gamma   90.00
#
_symmetry.space_group_name_H-M   'P 1'
#
loop_
_entity.id
_entity.type
_entity.pdbx_description
1 polymer ?
#
loop_
_entity_poly.entity_id
_entity_poly.type
_entity_poly.pdbx_seq_one_letter_code
_entity_poly.pdbx_strand_id
1 'polypeptide(L)'
;MRPLKSIQRIETATSNLRPKDAPLKRVARPDTTFLVTNMLRSVINEGTGASARASGFALDAAGKSGTTNDQRDAWFVGFTPELLTVVWVGFDDNQPVSLTGSQAALPIWTDFMKAATAGRSSTPFEVPEGISFAEIDRDTGKLALPGCPRTYNEGFISGTEPMEYCELHRW
;
A
#
# COMPACT_ATOMS: atom_id res chain seq x y z
N MET A 1 14.70 3.81 -7.92
CA MET A 1 14.16 5.06 -7.34
C MET A 1 14.90 6.24 -7.93
N ARG A 2 14.22 7.32 -8.29
CA ARG A 2 14.87 8.59 -8.64
C ARG A 2 15.15 9.36 -7.35
N PRO A 3 16.36 9.88 -7.14
CA PRO A 3 16.62 10.77 -6.02
C PRO A 3 15.73 12.01 -6.09
N LEU A 4 15.31 12.48 -4.93
CA LEU A 4 14.56 13.73 -4.84
C LEU A 4 15.43 14.90 -5.28
N LYS A 5 14.86 15.82 -6.05
CA LYS A 5 15.51 17.05 -6.45
C LYS A 5 15.02 18.19 -5.57
N SER A 6 15.93 18.80 -4.83
CA SER A 6 15.66 20.03 -4.07
C SER A 6 15.68 21.27 -4.96
N ILE A 7 16.36 21.22 -6.10
CA ILE A 7 16.45 22.31 -7.08
C ILE A 7 15.96 21.78 -8.43
N GLN A 8 14.87 22.35 -8.94
CA GLN A 8 14.31 21.99 -10.24
C GLN A 8 14.89 22.85 -11.37
N ARG A 9 15.14 24.12 -11.09
CA ARG A 9 15.58 25.13 -12.06
C ARG A 9 16.28 26.27 -11.35
N ILE A 10 17.33 26.77 -11.96
CA ILE A 10 18.02 28.01 -11.59
C ILE A 10 17.84 28.98 -12.75
N GLU A 11 17.19 30.10 -12.50
CA GLU A 11 16.99 31.16 -13.47
C GLU A 11 17.92 32.32 -13.15
N THR A 12 18.66 32.79 -14.16
CA THR A 12 19.42 34.05 -14.10
C THR A 12 18.89 34.98 -15.18
N ALA A 13 19.32 36.24 -15.18
CA ALA A 13 18.90 37.21 -16.17
C ALA A 13 19.25 36.76 -17.62
N THR A 14 20.22 35.86 -17.80
CA THR A 14 20.75 35.44 -19.11
C THR A 14 20.70 33.95 -19.37
N SER A 15 20.34 33.11 -18.39
CA SER A 15 20.38 31.67 -18.55
C SER A 15 19.33 30.94 -17.71
N ASN A 16 18.98 29.73 -18.16
CA ASN A 16 18.03 28.85 -17.49
C ASN A 16 18.70 27.46 -17.38
N LEU A 17 19.15 27.13 -16.19
CA LEU A 17 19.88 25.89 -15.92
C LEU A 17 18.92 24.87 -15.26
N ARG A 18 18.83 23.67 -15.83
CA ARG A 18 18.16 22.53 -15.20
C ARG A 18 19.21 21.52 -14.74
N PRO A 19 19.29 21.21 -13.45
CA PRO A 19 20.17 20.14 -12.98
C PRO A 19 19.87 18.84 -13.71
N LYS A 20 20.94 18.11 -14.13
CA LYS A 20 20.79 16.79 -14.75
C LYS A 20 20.03 15.84 -13.81
N ASP A 21 19.23 14.96 -14.41
CA ASP A 21 18.61 13.87 -13.67
C ASP A 21 19.69 12.90 -13.19
N ALA A 22 19.65 12.58 -11.90
CA ALA A 22 20.48 11.50 -11.39
C ALA A 22 19.99 10.15 -11.96
N PRO A 23 20.92 9.22 -12.22
CA PRO A 23 20.54 7.90 -12.73
C PRO A 23 19.63 7.18 -11.71
N LEU A 24 18.75 6.34 -12.25
CA LEU A 24 17.91 5.46 -11.42
C LEU A 24 18.83 4.48 -10.68
N LYS A 25 18.63 4.38 -9.36
CA LYS A 25 19.32 3.41 -8.53
C LYS A 25 18.31 2.40 -7.99
N ARG A 26 18.60 1.10 -8.13
CA ARG A 26 17.83 0.06 -7.45
C ARG A 26 18.16 0.12 -5.96
N VAL A 27 17.13 0.26 -5.12
CA VAL A 27 17.27 0.37 -3.65
C VAL A 27 16.71 -0.84 -2.91
N ALA A 28 15.88 -1.67 -3.58
CA ALA A 28 15.31 -2.89 -3.02
C ALA A 28 15.15 -3.95 -4.12
N ARG A 29 15.01 -5.21 -3.73
CA ARG A 29 14.70 -6.32 -4.62
C ARG A 29 13.24 -6.24 -5.05
N PRO A 30 12.90 -6.58 -6.32
CA PRO A 30 11.51 -6.54 -6.80
C PRO A 30 10.58 -7.46 -6.02
N ASP A 31 11.02 -8.70 -5.73
CA ASP A 31 10.27 -9.70 -4.98
C ASP A 31 9.92 -9.20 -3.56
N THR A 32 10.90 -8.70 -2.83
CA THR A 32 10.69 -8.15 -1.48
C THR A 32 9.77 -6.93 -1.51
N THR A 33 9.94 -6.05 -2.50
CA THR A 33 9.07 -4.88 -2.68
C THR A 33 7.64 -5.30 -2.97
N PHE A 34 7.45 -6.31 -3.81
CA PHE A 34 6.13 -6.85 -4.11
C PHE A 34 5.46 -7.45 -2.87
N LEU A 35 6.15 -8.25 -2.06
CA LEU A 35 5.58 -8.83 -0.84
C LEU A 35 5.12 -7.74 0.14
N VAL A 36 5.94 -6.71 0.36
CA VAL A 36 5.53 -5.56 1.19
C VAL A 36 4.30 -4.86 0.59
N THR A 37 4.28 -4.65 -0.72
CA THR A 37 3.12 -4.05 -1.41
C THR A 37 1.88 -4.94 -1.23
N ASN A 38 2.02 -6.26 -1.36
CA ASN A 38 0.91 -7.21 -1.18
C ASN A 38 0.35 -7.15 0.25
N MET A 39 1.20 -7.10 1.27
CA MET A 39 0.76 -6.88 2.66
C MET A 39 0.02 -5.53 2.82
N LEU A 40 0.48 -4.47 2.16
CA LEU A 40 -0.16 -3.16 2.19
C LEU A 40 -1.48 -3.13 1.40
N ARG A 41 -1.67 -4.00 0.39
CA ARG A 41 -2.95 -4.22 -0.29
C ARG A 41 -3.98 -4.83 0.65
N SER A 42 -3.58 -5.78 1.51
CA SER A 42 -4.47 -6.38 2.52
C SER A 42 -4.97 -5.33 3.52
N VAL A 43 -4.20 -4.29 3.83
CA VAL A 43 -4.68 -3.16 4.66
C VAL A 43 -5.91 -2.49 4.05
N ILE A 44 -5.90 -2.26 2.73
CA ILE A 44 -7.02 -1.63 2.00
C ILE A 44 -8.18 -2.62 1.78
N ASN A 45 -7.87 -3.89 1.52
CA ASN A 45 -8.89 -4.87 1.15
C ASN A 45 -9.68 -5.41 2.35
N GLU A 46 -9.01 -5.62 3.48
CA GLU A 46 -9.59 -6.32 4.65
C GLU A 46 -9.10 -5.78 6.01
N GLY A 47 -8.13 -4.85 6.01
CA GLY A 47 -7.53 -4.28 7.21
C GLY A 47 -8.13 -2.93 7.61
N THR A 48 -7.31 -2.10 8.27
CA THR A 48 -7.70 -0.77 8.77
C THR A 48 -8.10 0.23 7.67
N GLY A 49 -7.81 -0.07 6.42
CA GLY A 49 -8.20 0.71 5.23
C GLY A 49 -9.46 0.20 4.53
N ALA A 50 -10.13 -0.84 5.02
CA ALA A 50 -11.26 -1.49 4.33
C ALA A 50 -12.46 -0.56 4.07
N SER A 51 -12.61 0.51 4.87
CA SER A 51 -13.66 1.51 4.63
C SER A 51 -13.50 2.23 3.29
N ALA A 52 -12.30 2.30 2.70
CA ALA A 52 -12.11 2.82 1.35
C ALA A 52 -12.87 1.97 0.31
N ARG A 53 -12.82 0.63 0.45
CA ARG A 53 -13.61 -0.29 -0.40
C ARG A 53 -15.10 -0.11 -0.20
N ALA A 54 -15.55 -0.03 1.05
CA ALA A 54 -16.95 0.22 1.39
C ALA A 54 -17.47 1.56 0.83
N SER A 55 -16.58 2.56 0.70
CA SER A 55 -16.87 3.87 0.08
C SER A 55 -16.78 3.86 -1.45
N GLY A 56 -16.60 2.70 -2.09
CA GLY A 56 -16.60 2.53 -3.53
C GLY A 56 -15.27 2.79 -4.25
N PHE A 57 -14.14 2.84 -3.54
CA PHE A 57 -12.83 2.88 -4.18
C PHE A 57 -12.44 1.48 -4.68
N ALA A 58 -12.41 1.28 -6.01
CA ALA A 58 -12.30 -0.05 -6.63
C ALA A 58 -10.92 -0.37 -7.23
N LEU A 59 -10.04 0.62 -7.42
CA LEU A 59 -8.74 0.39 -8.05
C LEU A 59 -7.82 -0.47 -7.18
N ASP A 60 -6.89 -1.20 -7.81
CA ASP A 60 -5.84 -1.90 -7.07
C ASP A 60 -4.95 -0.90 -6.33
N ALA A 61 -4.89 -1.01 -5.02
CA ALA A 61 -4.19 -0.05 -4.17
C ALA A 61 -3.63 -0.71 -2.92
N ALA A 62 -2.58 -0.10 -2.44
CA ALA A 62 -1.88 -0.45 -1.21
C ALA A 62 -1.79 0.77 -0.30
N GLY A 63 -1.76 0.57 1.02
CA GLY A 63 -1.69 1.72 1.93
C GLY A 63 -1.47 1.34 3.38
N LYS A 64 -1.23 2.36 4.20
CA LYS A 64 -1.01 2.22 5.65
C LYS A 64 -1.51 3.44 6.39
N SER A 65 -2.27 3.19 7.46
CA SER A 65 -2.63 4.23 8.43
C SER A 65 -1.48 4.46 9.43
N GLY A 66 -1.33 5.67 9.89
CA GLY A 66 -0.48 6.06 11.00
C GLY A 66 -1.26 6.87 12.02
N THR A 67 -0.97 6.66 13.29
CA THR A 67 -1.52 7.44 14.40
C THR A 67 -0.39 7.64 15.40
N THR A 68 -0.07 8.88 15.73
CA THR A 68 0.93 9.18 16.76
C THR A 68 0.36 8.93 18.16
N ASN A 69 1.27 8.91 19.15
CA ASN A 69 0.88 8.83 20.55
C ASN A 69 -0.10 9.97 20.89
N ASP A 70 -1.06 9.69 21.76
CA ASP A 70 -2.12 10.63 22.17
C ASP A 70 -3.00 11.12 21.01
N GLN A 71 -2.97 10.43 19.84
CA GLN A 71 -3.77 10.77 18.65
C GLN A 71 -3.58 12.24 18.20
N ARG A 72 -2.36 12.74 18.25
CA ARG A 72 -2.04 14.13 17.85
C ARG A 72 -1.99 14.29 16.34
N ASP A 73 -1.53 13.22 15.63
CA ASP A 73 -1.47 13.18 14.19
C ASP A 73 -2.15 11.92 13.66
N ALA A 74 -2.95 12.10 12.67
CA ALA A 74 -3.60 11.05 11.91
C ALA A 74 -3.07 11.04 10.48
N TRP A 75 -2.49 9.91 10.05
CA TRP A 75 -1.88 9.75 8.75
C TRP A 75 -2.54 8.64 7.96
N PHE A 76 -2.61 8.83 6.66
CA PHE A 76 -2.82 7.75 5.70
C PHE A 76 -1.93 7.95 4.49
N VAL A 77 -1.12 6.93 4.17
CA VAL A 77 -0.33 6.85 2.96
C VAL A 77 -0.89 5.73 2.12
N GLY A 78 -1.30 6.04 0.91
CA GLY A 78 -1.84 5.02 0.00
C GLY A 78 -1.49 5.31 -1.44
N PHE A 79 -1.38 4.26 -2.24
CA PHE A 79 -0.96 4.36 -3.62
C PHE A 79 -1.57 3.28 -4.51
N THR A 80 -1.77 3.62 -5.75
CA THR A 80 -1.94 2.71 -6.89
C THR A 80 -0.60 2.57 -7.61
N PRO A 81 -0.45 1.72 -8.63
CA PRO A 81 0.77 1.71 -9.46
C PRO A 81 1.13 3.08 -10.06
N GLU A 82 0.17 3.98 -10.22
CA GLU A 82 0.32 5.25 -10.93
C GLU A 82 0.36 6.49 -10.03
N LEU A 83 -0.29 6.46 -8.87
CA LEU A 83 -0.48 7.63 -8.02
C LEU A 83 -0.29 7.28 -6.54
N LEU A 84 0.60 8.02 -5.88
CA LEU A 84 0.79 7.98 -4.44
C LEU A 84 0.26 9.27 -3.81
N THR A 85 -0.51 9.12 -2.74
CA THR A 85 -1.07 10.24 -1.97
C THR A 85 -0.83 10.02 -0.49
N VAL A 86 -0.42 11.09 0.17
CA VAL A 86 -0.24 11.15 1.62
C VAL A 86 -1.24 12.15 2.17
N VAL A 87 -1.98 11.76 3.19
CA VAL A 87 -2.88 12.64 3.93
C VAL A 87 -2.42 12.70 5.37
N TRP A 88 -2.31 13.90 5.88
CA TRP A 88 -2.05 14.22 7.28
C TRP A 88 -3.17 15.09 7.82
N VAL A 89 -3.62 14.77 9.02
CA VAL A 89 -4.56 15.58 9.79
C VAL A 89 -3.96 15.80 11.17
N GLY A 90 -3.82 17.07 11.55
CA GLY A 90 -3.21 17.48 12.81
C GLY A 90 -3.46 18.95 13.06
N PHE A 91 -3.10 19.42 14.26
CA PHE A 91 -3.14 20.82 14.66
C PHE A 91 -1.73 21.38 14.76
N ASP A 92 -1.54 22.64 14.36
CA ASP A 92 -0.24 23.32 14.41
C ASP A 92 0.31 23.49 15.84
N ASP A 93 -0.58 23.57 16.83
CA ASP A 93 -0.25 23.66 18.25
C ASP A 93 -0.11 22.30 18.95
N ASN A 94 -0.08 21.21 18.14
CA ASN A 94 0.13 19.85 18.61
C ASN A 94 -0.97 19.32 19.56
N GLN A 95 -2.19 19.87 19.49
CA GLN A 95 -3.35 19.33 20.22
C GLN A 95 -3.77 17.96 19.64
N PRO A 96 -4.39 17.09 20.45
CA PRO A 96 -4.90 15.82 19.96
C PRO A 96 -6.03 16.01 18.94
N VAL A 97 -5.94 15.33 17.80
CA VAL A 97 -7.03 15.21 16.81
C VAL A 97 -8.16 14.32 17.38
N SER A 98 -7.81 13.43 18.31
CA SER A 98 -8.70 12.46 18.94
C SER A 98 -9.33 11.46 17.95
N LEU A 99 -8.71 11.29 16.79
CA LEU A 99 -9.10 10.33 15.73
C LEU A 99 -7.87 9.58 15.24
N THR A 100 -8.08 8.34 14.82
CA THR A 100 -7.02 7.54 14.19
C THR A 100 -6.83 7.91 12.73
N GLY A 101 -5.71 7.47 12.11
CA GLY A 101 -5.46 7.67 10.70
C GLY A 101 -6.55 7.08 9.80
N SER A 102 -7.16 5.95 10.21
CA SER A 102 -8.29 5.35 9.48
C SER A 102 -9.60 6.13 9.63
N GLN A 103 -9.76 6.90 10.69
CA GLN A 103 -10.96 7.69 10.94
C GLN A 103 -10.89 9.10 10.32
N ALA A 104 -9.72 9.75 10.38
CA ALA A 104 -9.57 11.12 9.90
C ALA A 104 -8.93 11.20 8.50
N ALA A 105 -7.78 10.56 8.28
CA ALA A 105 -7.01 10.72 7.05
C ALA A 105 -7.49 9.82 5.89
N LEU A 106 -7.93 8.60 6.19
CA LEU A 106 -8.37 7.65 5.16
C LEU A 106 -9.60 8.12 4.36
N PRO A 107 -10.66 8.69 4.95
CA PRO A 107 -11.79 9.22 4.18
C PRO A 107 -11.37 10.29 3.17
N ILE A 108 -10.51 11.22 3.60
CA ILE A 108 -9.97 12.29 2.74
C ILE A 108 -9.15 11.68 1.60
N TRP A 109 -8.27 10.71 1.92
CA TRP A 109 -7.50 9.98 0.91
C TRP A 109 -8.41 9.27 -0.09
N THR A 110 -9.46 8.62 0.39
CA THR A 110 -10.41 7.88 -0.45
C THR A 110 -11.13 8.79 -1.43
N ASP A 111 -11.65 9.92 -0.96
CA ASP A 111 -12.38 10.88 -1.82
C ASP A 111 -11.45 11.53 -2.83
N PHE A 112 -10.23 11.90 -2.40
CA PHE A 112 -9.21 12.43 -3.31
C PHE A 112 -8.86 11.40 -4.40
N MET A 113 -8.57 10.17 -4.02
CA MET A 113 -8.17 9.13 -4.97
C MET A 113 -9.31 8.79 -5.94
N LYS A 114 -10.55 8.73 -5.50
CA LYS A 114 -11.72 8.55 -6.38
C LYS A 114 -11.81 9.67 -7.42
N ALA A 115 -11.65 10.91 -7.00
CA ALA A 115 -11.67 12.06 -7.91
C ALA A 115 -10.48 12.08 -8.87
N ALA A 116 -9.26 11.86 -8.36
CA ALA A 116 -8.03 11.92 -9.14
C ALA A 116 -7.90 10.76 -10.15
N THR A 117 -8.56 9.64 -9.90
CA THR A 117 -8.54 8.46 -10.77
C THR A 117 -9.85 8.22 -11.50
N ALA A 118 -10.78 9.16 -11.47
CA ALA A 118 -12.06 9.04 -12.16
C ALA A 118 -11.88 8.76 -13.67
N GLY A 119 -12.58 7.76 -14.18
CA GLY A 119 -12.49 7.34 -15.58
C GLY A 119 -11.24 6.54 -15.95
N ARG A 120 -10.36 6.23 -15.00
CA ARG A 120 -9.18 5.36 -15.24
C ARG A 120 -9.55 3.89 -15.02
N SER A 121 -8.95 3.02 -15.83
CA SER A 121 -9.00 1.59 -15.59
C SER A 121 -8.05 1.22 -14.45
N SER A 122 -8.39 0.17 -13.70
CA SER A 122 -7.50 -0.36 -12.67
C SER A 122 -6.29 -1.03 -13.31
N THR A 123 -5.09 -0.50 -13.04
CA THR A 123 -3.82 -1.14 -13.38
C THR A 123 -3.41 -1.98 -12.16
N PRO A 124 -3.23 -3.31 -12.28
CA PRO A 124 -2.77 -4.13 -11.18
C PRO A 124 -1.30 -3.88 -10.87
N PHE A 125 -0.89 -4.14 -9.63
CA PHE A 125 0.52 -4.21 -9.30
C PHE A 125 1.18 -5.38 -10.04
N GLU A 126 2.31 -5.09 -10.70
CA GLU A 126 3.07 -6.10 -11.43
C GLU A 126 3.67 -7.12 -10.46
N VAL A 127 3.46 -8.41 -10.77
CA VAL A 127 4.07 -9.52 -10.03
C VAL A 127 5.43 -9.82 -10.64
N PRO A 128 6.54 -9.63 -9.92
CA PRO A 128 7.87 -9.90 -10.47
C PRO A 128 8.16 -11.41 -10.51
N GLU A 129 9.18 -11.78 -11.29
CA GLU A 129 9.73 -13.12 -11.25
C GLU A 129 10.18 -13.49 -9.83
N GLY A 130 10.07 -14.78 -9.48
CA GLY A 130 10.45 -15.31 -8.17
C GLY A 130 9.37 -15.15 -7.10
N ILE A 131 8.15 -14.74 -7.46
CA ILE A 131 6.97 -14.81 -6.61
C ILE A 131 6.09 -15.98 -7.03
N SER A 132 5.64 -16.74 -6.05
CA SER A 132 4.63 -17.78 -6.16
C SER A 132 3.45 -17.46 -5.25
N PHE A 133 2.29 -18.02 -5.54
CA PHE A 133 1.10 -17.85 -4.72
C PHE A 133 0.62 -19.20 -4.23
N ALA A 134 0.15 -19.21 -2.98
CA ALA A 134 -0.46 -20.38 -2.39
C ALA A 134 -1.74 -20.00 -1.63
N GLU A 135 -2.72 -20.89 -1.66
CA GLU A 135 -3.92 -20.74 -0.88
C GLU A 135 -3.66 -21.21 0.55
N ILE A 136 -3.85 -20.32 1.50
CA ILE A 136 -3.53 -20.49 2.91
C ILE A 136 -4.80 -20.52 3.74
N ASP A 137 -4.89 -21.51 4.63
CA ASP A 137 -5.94 -21.55 5.64
C ASP A 137 -5.67 -20.53 6.74
N ARG A 138 -6.64 -19.63 6.99
CA ARG A 138 -6.50 -18.54 7.97
C ARG A 138 -6.34 -19.01 9.40
N ASP A 139 -6.84 -20.18 9.73
CA ASP A 139 -6.85 -20.69 11.11
C ASP A 139 -5.51 -21.35 11.47
N THR A 140 -4.83 -21.94 10.50
CA THR A 140 -3.58 -22.69 10.72
C THR A 140 -2.33 -22.02 10.15
N GLY A 141 -2.49 -21.11 9.18
CA GLY A 141 -1.38 -20.53 8.42
C GLY A 141 -0.68 -21.53 7.48
N LYS A 142 -1.25 -22.72 7.26
CA LYS A 142 -0.75 -23.78 6.40
C LYS A 142 -1.46 -23.77 5.05
N LEU A 143 -1.00 -24.59 4.11
CA LEU A 143 -1.67 -24.77 2.81
C LEU A 143 -3.12 -25.21 3.03
N ALA A 144 -4.03 -24.54 2.34
CA ALA A 144 -5.45 -24.85 2.44
C ALA A 144 -5.80 -26.20 1.80
N LEU A 145 -6.80 -26.87 2.35
CA LEU A 145 -7.48 -28.03 1.76
C LEU A 145 -8.90 -27.62 1.32
N PRO A 146 -9.55 -28.37 0.44
CA PRO A 146 -10.90 -28.06 -0.02
C PRO A 146 -11.94 -27.88 1.09
N GLY A 147 -11.69 -28.45 2.29
CA GLY A 147 -12.56 -28.31 3.45
C GLY A 147 -12.30 -27.07 4.31
N CYS A 148 -11.28 -26.26 4.02
CA CYS A 148 -10.98 -25.08 4.81
C CYS A 148 -12.04 -24.00 4.61
N PRO A 149 -12.73 -23.54 5.67
CA PRO A 149 -13.84 -22.59 5.54
C PRO A 149 -13.41 -21.17 5.25
N ARG A 150 -12.16 -20.81 5.60
CA ARG A 150 -11.61 -19.47 5.45
C ARG A 150 -10.20 -19.54 4.89
N THR A 151 -10.05 -19.19 3.63
CA THR A 151 -8.77 -19.18 2.95
C THR A 151 -8.44 -17.80 2.38
N TYR A 152 -7.19 -17.58 2.03
CA TYR A 152 -6.72 -16.42 1.29
C TYR A 152 -5.52 -16.80 0.43
N ASN A 153 -5.37 -16.08 -0.68
CA ASN A 153 -4.24 -16.28 -1.58
C ASN A 153 -3.07 -15.40 -1.12
N GLU A 154 -1.95 -16.01 -0.70
CA GLU A 154 -0.78 -15.31 -0.20
C GLU A 154 0.39 -15.46 -1.16
N GLY A 155 1.18 -14.37 -1.30
CA GLY A 155 2.40 -14.34 -2.11
C GLY A 155 3.63 -14.72 -1.29
N PHE A 156 4.51 -15.51 -1.87
CA PHE A 156 5.75 -15.96 -1.26
C PHE A 156 6.93 -15.74 -2.22
N ILE A 157 8.14 -15.63 -1.70
CA ILE A 157 9.32 -15.86 -2.52
C ILE A 157 9.32 -17.35 -2.88
N SER A 158 9.40 -17.66 -4.17
CA SER A 158 9.34 -19.03 -4.67
C SER A 158 10.30 -19.95 -3.92
N GLY A 159 9.77 -21.04 -3.38
CA GLY A 159 10.49 -22.00 -2.54
C GLY A 159 10.44 -21.69 -1.03
N THR A 160 9.69 -20.65 -0.61
CA THR A 160 9.48 -20.35 0.81
C THR A 160 8.02 -20.54 1.25
N GLU A 161 7.18 -21.09 0.37
CA GLU A 161 5.80 -21.43 0.69
C GLU A 161 5.71 -22.47 1.80
N PRO A 162 4.66 -22.47 2.62
CA PRO A 162 4.42 -23.55 3.55
C PRO A 162 4.40 -24.90 2.83
N MET A 163 4.99 -25.92 3.42
CA MET A 163 4.97 -27.29 2.88
C MET A 163 3.90 -28.18 3.52
N GLU A 164 3.35 -27.75 4.64
CA GLU A 164 2.36 -28.49 5.40
C GLU A 164 0.94 -28.03 5.05
N TYR A 165 0.04 -28.98 4.97
CA TYR A 165 -1.38 -28.72 4.77
C TYR A 165 -2.12 -28.54 6.09
N CYS A 166 -3.24 -27.82 6.04
CA CYS A 166 -4.15 -27.69 7.16
C CYS A 166 -4.56 -29.06 7.71
N GLU A 167 -4.48 -29.18 9.04
CA GLU A 167 -4.82 -30.42 9.75
C GLU A 167 -6.24 -30.38 10.35
N LEU A 168 -6.77 -29.17 10.54
CA LEU A 168 -8.06 -28.95 11.20
C LEU A 168 -9.26 -29.27 10.30
N HIS A 169 -9.12 -29.12 8.99
CA HIS A 169 -10.23 -29.17 8.04
C HIS A 169 -10.04 -30.28 7.00
N ARG A 170 -9.70 -31.48 7.47
CA ARG A 170 -9.42 -32.64 6.58
C ARG A 170 -10.65 -33.37 6.05
N TRP A 171 -11.86 -32.89 6.39
CA TRP A 171 -13.12 -33.57 6.05
C TRP A 171 -14.04 -32.73 5.20
#